data_66311051f7579d98292ae73c2286d578
#
_entry.id   66311051f7579d98292ae73c2286d578
#
_cell.length_a   1.000
_cell.length_b   1.000
_cell.length_c   1.000
_cell.angle_alpha   90.00
_cell.angle_beta   90.00
_cell.angle_gamma   90.00
#
_symmetry.space_group_name_H-M   'P 1'
#
loop_
_entity.id
_entity.type
_entity.pdbx_description
1 polymer ?
#
loop_
_entity_poly.entity_id
_entity_poly.type
_entity_poly.pdbx_seq_one_letter_code
_entity_poly.pdbx_strand_id
1 'polypeptide(L)'
;MDGTAIMQGVATVFIANVYGINLLMSDYLSVIIIATLASIGTAGVPGVGLIMLTMVLNQVGLPAEGIAIIIGIDRLLDMTRTAVNVTGDATISCLVGKFENKIDIKKINLKS
;
A
#
# COMPACT_ATOMS: atom_id res chain seq x y z
N MET A 1 5.29 0.51 -3.79
CA MET A 1 3.95 -0.13 -3.75
C MET A 1 2.89 0.84 -3.26
N ASP A 2 2.36 1.64 -4.19
CA ASP A 2 1.42 2.72 -3.86
C ASP A 2 0.12 2.20 -3.26
N GLY A 3 -0.43 1.13 -3.81
CA GLY A 3 -1.65 0.52 -3.29
C GLY A 3 -1.47 -0.03 -1.89
N THR A 4 -0.29 -0.54 -1.55
CA THR A 4 0.02 -1.02 -0.21
C THR A 4 0.04 0.14 0.79
N ALA A 5 0.66 1.25 0.44
CA ALA A 5 0.70 2.44 1.30
C ALA A 5 -0.71 3.00 1.56
N ILE A 6 -1.52 3.10 0.51
CA ILE A 6 -2.91 3.59 0.61
C ILE A 6 -3.72 2.66 1.51
N MET A 7 -3.64 1.36 1.28
CA MET A 7 -4.37 0.37 2.07
C MET A 7 -3.99 0.43 3.54
N GLN A 8 -2.72 0.51 3.86
CA GLN A 8 -2.25 0.59 5.24
C GLN A 8 -2.74 1.86 5.93
N GLY A 9 -2.70 3.00 5.26
CA GLY A 9 -3.20 4.25 5.80
C GLY A 9 -4.70 4.20 6.08
N VAL A 10 -5.49 3.78 5.10
CA VAL A 10 -6.95 3.70 5.22
C VAL A 10 -7.35 2.67 6.27
N ALA A 11 -6.73 1.48 6.27
CA ALA A 11 -7.02 0.44 7.24
C ALA A 11 -6.71 0.87 8.67
N THR A 12 -5.61 1.58 8.88
CA THR A 12 -5.24 2.10 10.20
C THR A 12 -6.28 3.07 10.73
N VAL A 13 -6.72 4.02 9.91
CA VAL A 13 -7.76 4.99 10.30
C VAL A 13 -9.08 4.28 10.54
N PHE A 14 -9.45 3.32 9.70
CA PHE A 14 -10.67 2.52 9.87
C PHE A 14 -10.67 1.77 11.20
N ILE A 15 -9.56 1.09 11.53
CA ILE A 15 -9.43 0.35 12.78
C ILE A 15 -9.49 1.29 13.98
N ALA A 16 -8.85 2.45 13.91
CA ALA A 16 -8.93 3.46 14.96
C ALA A 16 -10.36 3.91 15.21
N ASN A 17 -11.14 4.12 14.15
CA ASN A 17 -12.54 4.51 14.26
C ASN A 17 -13.40 3.40 14.87
N VAL A 18 -13.16 2.14 14.49
CA VAL A 18 -13.91 0.98 15.04
C VAL A 18 -13.68 0.84 16.52
N TYR A 19 -12.46 1.06 17.00
CA TYR A 19 -12.13 0.99 18.43
C TYR A 19 -12.39 2.28 19.20
N GLY A 20 -12.89 3.32 18.53
CA GLY A 20 -13.16 4.60 19.15
C GLY A 20 -11.93 5.37 19.62
N ILE A 21 -10.78 5.09 19.02
CA ILE A 21 -9.52 5.74 19.34
C ILE A 21 -9.37 6.99 18.47
N ASN A 22 -9.17 8.14 19.12
CA ASN A 22 -8.94 9.39 18.41
C ASN A 22 -7.45 9.53 18.09
N LEU A 23 -7.13 9.62 16.81
CA LEU A 23 -5.77 9.87 16.35
C LEU A 23 -5.50 11.38 16.35
N LEU A 24 -4.37 11.77 16.93
CA LEU A 24 -3.89 13.13 16.88
C LEU A 24 -3.22 13.41 15.52
N MET A 25 -2.98 14.68 15.21
CA MET A 25 -2.30 15.05 13.96
C MET A 25 -0.92 14.40 13.86
N SER A 26 -0.17 14.31 14.96
CA SER A 26 1.11 13.60 14.98
C SER A 26 0.98 12.12 14.67
N ASP A 27 -0.12 11.49 15.10
CA ASP A 27 -0.38 10.07 14.79
C ASP A 27 -0.66 9.88 13.30
N TYR A 28 -1.42 10.76 12.66
CA TYR A 28 -1.62 10.73 11.21
C TYR A 28 -0.32 10.88 10.43
N LEU A 29 0.54 11.80 10.85
CA LEU A 29 1.86 11.98 10.22
C LEU A 29 2.72 10.73 10.39
N SER A 30 2.71 10.11 11.56
CA SER A 30 3.42 8.86 11.82
C SER A 30 2.91 7.74 10.92
N VAL A 31 1.58 7.60 10.78
CA VAL A 31 0.97 6.60 9.88
C VAL A 31 1.43 6.80 8.44
N ILE A 32 1.42 8.03 7.95
CA ILE A 32 1.84 8.34 6.58
C ILE A 32 3.30 7.92 6.36
N ILE A 33 4.20 8.31 7.26
CA ILE A 33 5.62 8.01 7.13
C ILE A 33 5.87 6.51 7.21
N ILE A 34 5.29 5.84 8.22
CA ILE A 34 5.52 4.41 8.45
C ILE A 34 4.89 3.58 7.34
N ALA A 35 3.70 3.93 6.89
CA ALA A 35 3.05 3.24 5.77
C ALA A 35 3.85 3.37 4.48
N THR A 36 4.42 4.54 4.23
CA THR A 36 5.29 4.77 3.07
C THR A 36 6.55 3.90 3.14
N LEU A 37 7.24 3.89 4.29
CA LEU A 37 8.43 3.07 4.49
C LEU A 37 8.10 1.58 4.41
N ALA A 38 7.00 1.16 5.01
CA ALA A 38 6.55 -0.23 4.97
C ALA A 38 6.23 -0.66 3.54
N SER A 39 5.60 0.21 2.75
CA SER A 39 5.24 -0.12 1.36
C SER A 39 6.48 -0.30 0.48
N ILE A 40 7.56 0.41 0.77
CA ILE A 40 8.83 0.26 0.05
C ILE A 40 9.45 -1.10 0.37
N GLY A 41 9.38 -1.54 1.63
CA GLY A 41 9.96 -2.79 2.09
C GLY A 41 9.10 -4.03 1.90
N THR A 42 7.86 -3.87 1.46
CA THR A 42 6.94 -5.00 1.32
C THR A 42 7.29 -5.85 0.11
N ALA A 43 7.42 -7.16 0.32
CA ALA A 43 7.60 -8.11 -0.77
C ALA A 43 6.26 -8.44 -1.44
N GLY A 44 6.32 -8.87 -2.70
CA GLY A 44 5.14 -9.25 -3.47
C GLY A 44 4.63 -10.66 -3.14
N VAL A 45 4.48 -10.98 -1.87
CA VAL A 45 4.03 -12.28 -1.37
C VAL A 45 2.67 -12.14 -0.70
N PRO A 46 1.72 -13.05 -0.94
CA PRO A 46 0.40 -12.99 -0.29
C PRO A 46 0.52 -12.96 1.23
N GLY A 47 -0.27 -12.10 1.87
CA GLY A 47 -0.31 -11.97 3.32
C GLY A 47 0.73 -11.03 3.93
N VAL A 48 1.77 -10.64 3.21
CA VAL A 48 2.80 -9.71 3.73
C VAL A 48 2.18 -8.34 4.06
N GLY A 49 1.18 -7.90 3.29
CA GLY A 49 0.49 -6.65 3.56
C GLY A 49 -0.14 -6.61 4.95
N LEU A 50 -0.68 -7.72 5.43
CA LEU A 50 -1.25 -7.82 6.79
C LEU A 50 -0.16 -7.74 7.85
N ILE A 51 0.97 -8.39 7.64
CA ILE A 51 2.11 -8.34 8.56
C ILE A 51 2.63 -6.91 8.69
N MET A 52 2.79 -6.23 7.57
CA MET A 52 3.23 -4.84 7.56
C MET A 52 2.21 -3.91 8.20
N LEU A 53 0.91 -4.18 8.02
CA LEU A 53 -0.15 -3.43 8.69
C LEU A 53 -0.04 -3.59 10.22
N THR A 54 0.27 -4.78 10.71
CA THR A 54 0.52 -5.02 12.15
C THR A 54 1.62 -4.09 12.66
N MET A 55 2.69 -3.93 11.91
CA MET A 55 3.78 -3.03 12.29
C MET A 55 3.31 -1.58 12.35
N VAL A 56 2.52 -1.13 11.38
CA VAL A 56 1.97 0.23 11.38
C VAL A 56 1.07 0.45 12.60
N LEU A 57 0.19 -0.50 12.90
CA LEU A 57 -0.72 -0.42 14.05
C LEU A 57 0.05 -0.35 15.37
N ASN A 58 1.08 -1.17 15.52
CA ASN A 58 1.89 -1.17 16.74
C ASN A 58 2.61 0.16 16.97
N GLN A 59 3.05 0.81 15.90
CA GLN A 59 3.75 2.09 16.00
C GLN A 59 2.85 3.23 16.50
N VAL A 60 1.56 3.19 16.17
CA VAL A 60 0.61 4.21 16.60
C VAL A 60 -0.18 3.78 17.84
N GLY A 61 0.14 2.64 18.43
CA GLY A 61 -0.49 2.17 19.66
C GLY A 61 -1.88 1.59 19.48
N LEU A 62 -2.26 1.19 18.27
CA LEU A 62 -3.54 0.56 18.00
C LEU A 62 -3.47 -0.95 18.25
N PRO A 63 -4.59 -1.60 18.67
CA PRO A 63 -4.63 -3.04 18.87
C PRO A 63 -4.41 -3.80 17.56
N ALA A 64 -3.49 -4.75 17.56
CA ALA A 64 -3.25 -5.61 16.41
C ALA A 64 -4.44 -6.54 16.11
N GLU A 65 -5.29 -6.79 17.08
CA GLU A 65 -6.52 -7.56 16.91
C GLU A 65 -7.49 -6.93 15.89
N GLY A 66 -7.38 -5.63 15.66
CA GLY A 66 -8.14 -4.94 14.63
C GLY A 66 -7.94 -5.51 13.22
N ILE A 67 -6.83 -6.19 12.98
CA ILE A 67 -6.56 -6.86 11.70
C ILE A 67 -7.58 -7.96 11.42
N ALA A 68 -8.15 -8.59 12.45
CA ALA A 68 -9.17 -9.60 12.26
C ALA A 68 -10.36 -9.11 11.43
N ILE A 69 -10.69 -7.83 11.52
CA ILE A 69 -11.74 -7.21 10.72
C ILE A 69 -11.35 -7.17 9.24
N ILE A 70 -10.08 -6.95 8.95
CA ILE A 70 -9.56 -6.81 7.59
C ILE A 70 -9.32 -8.18 6.94
N ILE A 71 -8.96 -9.21 7.74
CA ILE A 71 -8.64 -10.55 7.23
C ILE A 71 -9.77 -11.12 6.37
N GLY A 72 -11.03 -10.90 6.78
CA GLY A 72 -12.18 -11.44 6.05
C GLY A 72 -12.32 -10.93 4.63
N ILE A 73 -11.81 -9.75 4.34
CA ILE A 73 -11.89 -9.13 3.01
C ILE A 73 -10.51 -8.91 2.36
N ASP A 74 -9.45 -9.41 3.00
CA ASP A 74 -8.08 -9.17 2.55
C ASP A 74 -7.84 -9.67 1.13
N ARG A 75 -8.47 -10.78 0.75
CA ARG A 75 -8.28 -11.34 -0.59
C ARG A 75 -8.71 -10.35 -1.68
N LEU A 76 -9.86 -9.71 -1.51
CA LEU A 76 -10.33 -8.69 -2.43
C LEU A 76 -9.45 -7.44 -2.38
N LEU A 77 -9.06 -7.03 -1.17
CA LEU A 77 -8.16 -5.90 -0.98
C LEU A 77 -6.79 -6.18 -1.59
N ASP A 78 -6.27 -7.40 -1.46
CA ASP A 78 -5.00 -7.79 -2.04
C ASP A 78 -5.03 -7.72 -3.57
N MET A 79 -6.10 -8.19 -4.20
CA MET A 79 -6.27 -8.10 -5.64
C MET A 79 -6.29 -6.65 -6.13
N THR A 80 -7.06 -5.80 -5.47
CA THR A 80 -7.15 -4.36 -5.79
C THR A 80 -5.80 -3.67 -5.56
N ARG A 81 -5.17 -3.95 -4.44
CA ARG A 81 -3.85 -3.41 -4.10
C ARG A 81 -2.80 -3.80 -5.11
N THR A 82 -2.79 -5.05 -5.53
CA THR A 82 -1.86 -5.56 -6.53
C THR A 82 -2.07 -4.88 -7.88
N ALA A 83 -3.32 -4.68 -8.29
CA ALA A 83 -3.63 -3.97 -9.53
C ALA A 83 -3.07 -2.54 -9.50
N VAL A 84 -3.24 -1.81 -8.41
CA VAL A 84 -2.69 -0.46 -8.24
C VAL A 84 -1.15 -0.48 -8.23
N ASN A 85 -0.55 -1.42 -7.50
CA ASN A 85 0.90 -1.55 -7.42
C ASN A 85 1.52 -1.81 -8.80
N VAL A 86 0.97 -2.78 -9.54
CA VAL A 86 1.46 -3.15 -10.88
C VAL A 86 1.29 -2.00 -11.85
N THR A 87 0.17 -1.30 -11.81
CA THR A 87 -0.08 -0.13 -12.68
C THR A 87 0.92 0.98 -12.39
N GLY A 88 1.19 1.27 -11.12
CA GLY A 88 2.18 2.28 -10.72
C GLY A 88 3.60 1.88 -11.18
N ASP A 89 3.99 0.65 -10.95
CA ASP A 89 5.30 0.14 -11.33
C ASP A 89 5.49 0.20 -12.86
N ALA A 90 4.49 -0.22 -13.63
CA ALA A 90 4.53 -0.16 -15.07
C ALA A 90 4.63 1.28 -15.58
N THR A 91 3.88 2.21 -14.99
CA THR A 91 3.89 3.63 -15.35
C THR A 91 5.27 4.25 -15.11
N ILE A 92 5.84 4.02 -13.93
CA ILE A 92 7.17 4.54 -13.58
C ILE A 92 8.24 3.93 -14.48
N SER A 93 8.16 2.62 -14.76
CA SER A 93 9.10 1.95 -15.65
C SER A 93 9.06 2.55 -17.06
N CYS A 94 7.87 2.84 -17.58
CA CYS A 94 7.72 3.50 -18.88
C CYS A 94 8.30 4.91 -18.87
N LEU A 95 8.07 5.69 -17.82
CA LEU A 95 8.61 7.04 -17.71
C LEU A 95 10.14 7.03 -17.67
N VAL A 96 10.73 6.17 -16.83
CA VAL A 96 12.18 6.04 -16.72
C VAL A 96 12.77 5.57 -18.05
N GLY A 97 12.15 4.57 -18.68
CA GLY A 97 12.58 4.08 -19.99
C GLY A 97 12.55 5.16 -21.05
N LYS A 98 11.54 6.03 -21.04
CA LYS A 98 11.44 7.16 -21.95
C LYS A 98 12.57 8.18 -21.73
N PHE A 99 12.84 8.53 -20.46
CA PHE A 99 13.94 9.44 -20.12
C PHE A 99 15.30 8.88 -20.50
N GLU A 100 15.47 7.56 -20.39
CA GLU A 100 16.70 6.87 -20.76
C GLU A 100 16.80 6.52 -22.26
N ASN A 101 15.80 6.87 -23.06
CA ASN A 101 15.70 6.56 -24.51
C ASN A 101 15.82 5.07 -24.81
N LYS A 102 15.29 4.21 -23.92
CA LYS A 102 15.32 2.75 -24.05
C LYS A 102 14.01 2.14 -24.49
N ILE A 103 12.99 2.97 -24.74
CA ILE A 103 11.68 2.50 -25.23
C ILE A 103 11.64 2.62 -26.74
N ASP A 104 11.23 1.53 -27.40
CA ASP A 104 10.93 1.52 -28.82
C ASP A 104 9.45 1.88 -29.02
N ILE A 105 9.21 3.17 -29.31
CA ILE A 105 7.86 3.70 -29.49
C ILE A 105 7.16 3.04 -30.68
N LYS A 106 7.90 2.63 -31.70
CA LYS A 106 7.32 1.94 -32.87
C LYS A 106 6.69 0.61 -32.49
N LYS A 107 7.33 -0.15 -31.61
CA LYS A 107 6.77 -1.42 -31.11
C LYS A 107 5.53 -1.22 -30.27
N ILE A 108 5.47 -0.15 -29.49
CA ILE A 108 4.30 0.18 -28.70
C ILE A 108 3.12 0.54 -29.59
N ASN A 109 3.34 1.36 -30.62
CA ASN A 109 2.30 1.81 -31.54
C ASN A 109 1.77 0.68 -32.43
N LEU A 110 2.57 -0.34 -32.73
CA LEU A 110 2.14 -1.49 -33.54
C LEU A 110 1.14 -2.40 -32.79
N LYS A 111 1.04 -2.28 -31.48
CA LYS A 111 0.12 -3.08 -30.66
C LYS A 111 -1.20 -2.37 -30.33
N SER A 112 -1.32 -1.13 -30.70
CA SER A 112 -2.52 -0.34 -30.43
C SER A 112 -3.55 -0.39 -31.57
#